data_6ba9f2cdc6c6c6534f171527eec2d453
#
_entry.id   6ba9f2cdc6c6c6534f171527eec2d453
#
_cell.length_a   1.000
_cell.length_b   1.000
_cell.length_c   1.000
_cell.angle_alpha   90.00
_cell.angle_beta   90.00
_cell.angle_gamma   90.00
#
_symmetry.space_group_name_H-M   'P 1'
#
loop_
_entity.id
_entity.type
_entity.pdbx_description
1 polymer ?
#
loop_
_entity_poly.entity_id
_entity_poly.type
_entity_poly.pdbx_seq_one_letter_code
_entity_poly.pdbx_strand_id
1 'polypeptide(L)'
;IIADMNISVKATHTWPGDVKLTMSHGGAPVAFFDRPGVPASTFGCSSDNVDVTVNDEGADGNIETTCSASAPAISGNRVGGDPASPTLLQAFDGDSMSGTWTLNVSDNVGSDTGTLTQWCLLPTYADPTVFIGDFETGDSSLWSITVP
;
A
#
# COMPACT_ATOMS: atom_id res chain seq x y z
N ILE A 1 11.73 12.51 -2.98
CA ILE A 1 10.96 11.49 -3.72
C ILE A 1 10.75 10.27 -2.84
N ILE A 2 9.62 9.59 -3.06
CA ILE A 2 9.27 8.34 -2.39
C ILE A 2 10.21 7.25 -2.89
N ALA A 3 10.79 6.48 -1.98
CA ALA A 3 11.57 5.29 -2.31
C ALA A 3 10.74 4.03 -2.17
N ASP A 4 9.76 4.06 -1.27
CA ASP A 4 8.82 2.97 -1.01
C ASP A 4 7.57 3.54 -0.36
N MET A 5 6.41 3.02 -0.74
CA MET A 5 5.11 3.46 -0.22
C MET A 5 4.39 2.32 0.48
N ASN A 6 4.02 2.54 1.73
CA ASN A 6 3.11 1.66 2.45
C ASN A 6 1.83 2.39 2.81
N ILE A 7 0.72 1.67 2.97
CA ILE A 7 -0.59 2.24 3.29
C ILE A 7 -1.20 1.50 4.48
N SER A 8 -1.50 2.22 5.56
CA SER A 8 -2.22 1.66 6.70
C SER A 8 -3.70 2.00 6.59
N VAL A 9 -4.55 1.01 6.86
CA VAL A 9 -6.01 1.15 6.84
C VAL A 9 -6.63 0.49 8.05
N LYS A 10 -7.57 1.21 8.67
CA LYS A 10 -8.42 0.70 9.73
C LYS A 10 -9.89 0.99 9.40
N ALA A 11 -10.69 -0.05 9.38
CA ALA A 11 -12.12 0.04 9.08
C ALA A 11 -12.91 -0.98 9.91
N THR A 12 -14.12 -0.58 10.29
CA THR A 12 -15.13 -1.54 10.70
C THR A 12 -15.94 -1.95 9.47
N HIS A 13 -16.22 -3.22 9.33
CA HIS A 13 -17.11 -3.76 8.30
C HIS A 13 -17.49 -5.19 8.69
N THR A 14 -18.75 -5.58 8.50
CA THR A 14 -19.22 -6.92 8.85
C THR A 14 -18.89 -7.96 7.77
N TRP A 15 -18.43 -7.51 6.59
CA TRP A 15 -18.05 -8.39 5.48
C TRP A 15 -16.93 -7.77 4.63
N PRO A 16 -15.65 -7.79 5.07
CA PRO A 16 -14.54 -7.20 4.32
C PRO A 16 -14.40 -7.68 2.87
N GLY A 17 -14.91 -8.87 2.53
CA GLY A 17 -14.96 -9.40 1.16
C GLY A 17 -15.79 -8.57 0.19
N ASP A 18 -16.56 -7.58 0.66
CA ASP A 18 -17.33 -6.66 -0.18
C ASP A 18 -16.57 -5.36 -0.46
N VAL A 19 -15.53 -5.09 0.33
CA VAL A 19 -14.81 -3.82 0.31
C VAL A 19 -13.72 -3.82 -0.76
N LYS A 20 -13.65 -2.72 -1.49
CA LYS A 20 -12.53 -2.40 -2.37
C LYS A 20 -11.96 -1.03 -2.04
N LEU A 21 -10.64 -0.96 -1.94
CA LEU A 21 -9.89 0.28 -1.73
C LEU A 21 -8.95 0.52 -2.90
N THR A 22 -9.00 1.74 -3.42
CA THR A 22 -8.06 2.18 -4.45
C THR A 22 -7.41 3.49 -4.03
N MET A 23 -6.12 3.63 -4.33
CA MET A 23 -5.35 4.86 -4.12
C MET A 23 -4.94 5.44 -5.45
N SER A 24 -5.00 6.76 -5.59
CA SER A 24 -4.45 7.47 -6.74
C SER A 24 -3.68 8.71 -6.32
N HIS A 25 -2.62 9.02 -7.08
CA HIS A 25 -1.81 10.22 -6.97
C HIS A 25 -1.35 10.65 -8.36
N GLY A 26 -2.12 11.53 -9.01
CA GLY A 26 -1.83 12.03 -10.35
C GLY A 26 -1.94 11.03 -11.51
N GLY A 27 -1.96 9.74 -11.23
CA GLY A 27 -2.00 8.63 -12.19
C GLY A 27 -3.26 7.77 -12.12
N ALA A 28 -3.19 6.58 -12.73
CA ALA A 28 -4.26 5.59 -12.65
C ALA A 28 -4.43 5.07 -11.22
N PRO A 29 -5.68 4.79 -10.78
CA PRO A 29 -5.91 4.22 -9.46
C PRO A 29 -5.28 2.83 -9.30
N VAL A 30 -4.64 2.60 -8.17
CA VAL A 30 -4.08 1.31 -7.74
C VAL A 30 -5.04 0.66 -6.76
N ALA A 31 -5.56 -0.52 -7.09
CA ALA A 31 -6.42 -1.31 -6.21
C ALA A 31 -5.55 -2.17 -5.29
N PHE A 32 -5.28 -1.69 -4.09
CA PHE A 32 -4.41 -2.37 -3.13
C PHE A 32 -5.17 -3.28 -2.15
N PHE A 33 -6.48 -3.19 -2.12
CA PHE A 33 -7.40 -4.04 -1.36
C PHE A 33 -8.62 -4.28 -2.26
N ASP A 34 -8.85 -5.51 -2.73
CA ASP A 34 -9.86 -5.79 -3.76
C ASP A 34 -10.70 -7.00 -3.41
N ARG A 35 -11.67 -6.82 -2.49
CA ARG A 35 -12.63 -7.84 -2.12
C ARG A 35 -11.96 -9.15 -1.66
N PRO A 36 -11.22 -9.14 -0.54
CA PRO A 36 -10.46 -10.29 -0.07
C PRO A 36 -11.27 -11.60 -0.04
N GLY A 37 -10.67 -12.64 -0.63
CA GLY A 37 -11.29 -13.95 -0.76
C GLY A 37 -12.11 -14.18 -2.03
N VAL A 38 -12.35 -13.15 -2.84
CA VAL A 38 -12.98 -13.28 -4.17
C VAL A 38 -11.87 -13.43 -5.22
N PRO A 39 -11.97 -14.35 -6.23
CA PRO A 39 -13.12 -15.22 -6.55
C PRO A 39 -13.08 -16.61 -5.88
N ALA A 40 -12.11 -16.90 -5.02
CA ALA A 40 -12.00 -18.23 -4.38
C ALA A 40 -13.26 -18.58 -3.57
N SER A 41 -13.87 -17.58 -2.95
CA SER A 41 -15.22 -17.60 -2.40
C SER A 41 -16.10 -16.61 -3.14
N THR A 42 -17.36 -16.96 -3.41
CA THR A 42 -18.32 -16.07 -4.10
C THR A 42 -18.50 -14.72 -3.38
N PHE A 43 -18.43 -14.74 -2.06
CA PHE A 43 -18.68 -13.57 -1.20
C PHE A 43 -17.44 -13.08 -0.47
N GLY A 44 -16.28 -13.71 -0.70
CA GLY A 44 -15.03 -13.32 -0.06
C GLY A 44 -15.01 -13.56 1.46
N CYS A 45 -14.26 -12.70 2.16
CA CYS A 45 -14.07 -12.78 3.61
C CYS A 45 -15.31 -12.32 4.37
N SER A 46 -15.89 -13.22 5.17
CA SER A 46 -17.16 -13.06 5.89
C SER A 46 -17.00 -12.78 7.41
N SER A 47 -15.79 -12.53 7.86
CA SER A 47 -15.54 -12.09 9.25
C SER A 47 -15.45 -10.58 9.35
N ASP A 48 -15.26 -10.04 10.55
CA ASP A 48 -15.39 -8.62 10.84
C ASP A 48 -14.06 -7.87 10.81
N ASN A 49 -14.10 -6.64 10.32
CA ASN A 49 -13.12 -5.57 10.50
C ASN A 49 -11.76 -5.76 9.79
N VAL A 50 -11.14 -4.62 9.57
CA VAL A 50 -9.82 -4.50 8.93
C VAL A 50 -8.93 -3.62 9.82
N ASP A 51 -7.68 -4.05 10.05
CA ASP A 51 -6.61 -3.27 10.69
C ASP A 51 -5.27 -3.73 10.11
N VAL A 52 -4.92 -3.22 8.93
CA VAL A 52 -3.85 -3.76 8.09
C VAL A 52 -2.89 -2.65 7.63
N THR A 53 -1.62 -2.99 7.52
CA THR A 53 -0.67 -2.24 6.72
C THR A 53 -0.44 -3.01 5.42
N VAL A 54 -0.68 -2.35 4.30
CA VAL A 54 -0.39 -2.86 2.96
C VAL A 54 1.02 -2.43 2.59
N ASN A 55 1.82 -3.40 2.19
CA ASN A 55 3.25 -3.27 1.93
C ASN A 55 3.64 -4.32 0.89
N ASP A 56 4.33 -3.93 -0.19
CA ASP A 56 4.72 -4.86 -1.25
C ASP A 56 5.70 -5.95 -0.76
N GLU A 57 6.39 -5.72 0.36
CA GLU A 57 7.26 -6.66 1.08
C GLU A 57 6.59 -7.27 2.33
N GLY A 58 5.28 -7.20 2.43
CA GLY A 58 4.51 -7.64 3.59
C GLY A 58 4.75 -9.11 3.95
N ALA A 59 5.24 -9.37 5.16
CA ALA A 59 5.66 -10.70 5.61
C ALA A 59 4.50 -11.63 5.99
N ASP A 60 3.29 -11.08 6.21
CA ASP A 60 2.13 -11.83 6.73
C ASP A 60 1.26 -12.44 5.60
N GLY A 61 1.78 -12.43 4.35
CA GLY A 61 1.11 -12.95 3.18
C GLY A 61 0.16 -11.94 2.50
N ASN A 62 -0.59 -12.42 1.52
CA ASN A 62 -1.42 -11.56 0.69
C ASN A 62 -2.82 -11.31 1.30
N ILE A 63 -3.31 -10.09 1.18
CA ILE A 63 -4.64 -9.66 1.64
C ILE A 63 -5.74 -10.52 1.04
N GLU A 64 -5.68 -10.76 -0.29
CA GLU A 64 -6.75 -11.42 -1.01
C GLU A 64 -6.95 -12.89 -0.60
N THR A 65 -5.95 -13.49 0.06
CA THR A 65 -6.02 -14.87 0.57
C THR A 65 -6.21 -14.94 2.08
N THR A 66 -6.42 -13.79 2.73
CA THR A 66 -6.51 -13.70 4.19
C THR A 66 -7.96 -13.49 4.64
N CYS A 67 -8.40 -14.32 5.58
CA CYS A 67 -9.66 -14.14 6.30
C CYS A 67 -9.58 -14.87 7.65
N SER A 68 -9.31 -14.13 8.71
CA SER A 68 -9.34 -14.68 10.08
C SER A 68 -10.77 -14.81 10.58
N ALA A 69 -11.05 -15.87 11.32
CA ALA A 69 -12.33 -16.01 12.02
C ALA A 69 -12.49 -15.05 13.20
N SER A 70 -11.42 -14.41 13.63
CA SER A 70 -11.42 -13.41 14.71
C SER A 70 -11.28 -12.01 14.15
N ALA A 71 -11.99 -11.04 14.73
CA ALA A 71 -11.83 -9.64 14.37
C ALA A 71 -10.52 -9.04 14.93
N PRO A 72 -9.77 -8.26 14.16
CA PRO A 72 -10.02 -7.95 12.75
C PRO A 72 -9.73 -9.15 11.84
N ALA A 73 -10.63 -9.36 10.86
CA ALA A 73 -10.50 -10.46 9.90
C ALA A 73 -9.26 -10.35 9.01
N ILE A 74 -8.88 -9.12 8.72
CA ILE A 74 -7.69 -8.79 7.93
C ILE A 74 -6.81 -7.86 8.75
N SER A 75 -5.60 -8.32 9.07
CA SER A 75 -4.64 -7.60 9.92
C SER A 75 -3.21 -7.94 9.56
N GLY A 76 -2.26 -7.19 10.13
CA GLY A 76 -0.83 -7.42 9.97
C GLY A 76 -0.20 -6.58 8.86
N ASN A 77 1.02 -6.98 8.46
CA ASN A 77 1.79 -6.36 7.39
C ASN A 77 1.72 -7.24 6.14
N ARG A 78 0.89 -6.86 5.17
CA ARG A 78 0.47 -7.75 4.09
C ARG A 78 0.70 -7.17 2.72
N VAL A 79 0.96 -8.06 1.78
CA VAL A 79 0.98 -7.72 0.35
C VAL A 79 -0.44 -7.44 -0.12
N GLY A 80 -0.64 -6.33 -0.84
CA GLY A 80 -1.94 -5.94 -1.39
C GLY A 80 -2.24 -6.55 -2.75
N GLY A 81 -3.49 -6.39 -3.17
CA GLY A 81 -3.96 -6.72 -4.52
C GLY A 81 -3.86 -8.19 -4.91
N ASP A 82 -4.03 -8.44 -6.20
CA ASP A 82 -3.98 -9.79 -6.77
C ASP A 82 -2.64 -10.49 -6.46
N PRO A 83 -2.65 -11.71 -5.88
CA PRO A 83 -1.44 -12.48 -5.63
C PRO A 83 -0.56 -12.71 -6.87
N ALA A 84 -1.12 -12.61 -8.08
CA ALA A 84 -0.37 -12.68 -9.33
C ALA A 84 0.34 -11.36 -9.70
N SER A 85 0.03 -10.26 -9.01
CA SER A 85 0.61 -8.93 -9.23
C SER A 85 0.90 -8.23 -7.88
N PRO A 86 1.84 -8.71 -7.09
CA PRO A 86 2.00 -8.31 -5.69
C PRO A 86 2.65 -6.94 -5.48
N THR A 87 3.23 -6.33 -6.51
CA THR A 87 4.02 -5.09 -6.40
C THR A 87 3.22 -3.85 -6.80
N LEU A 88 2.04 -3.68 -6.24
CA LEU A 88 1.12 -2.63 -6.66
C LEU A 88 1.52 -1.24 -6.19
N LEU A 89 2.08 -1.13 -5.00
CA LEU A 89 2.43 0.15 -4.39
C LEU A 89 3.69 0.76 -5.00
N GLN A 90 4.53 -0.03 -5.68
CA GLN A 90 5.64 0.47 -6.50
C GLN A 90 5.18 1.47 -7.57
N ALA A 91 3.89 1.51 -7.89
CA ALA A 91 3.33 2.53 -8.77
C ALA A 91 3.52 3.97 -8.25
N PHE A 92 3.83 4.13 -6.98
CA PHE A 92 4.07 5.42 -6.32
C PHE A 92 5.55 5.70 -6.06
N ASP A 93 6.43 4.75 -6.33
CA ASP A 93 7.87 4.94 -6.18
C ASP A 93 8.39 5.95 -7.19
N GLY A 94 9.25 6.84 -6.74
CA GLY A 94 9.74 7.95 -7.53
C GLY A 94 8.85 9.19 -7.53
N ASP A 95 7.61 9.10 -7.02
CA ASP A 95 6.70 10.23 -6.92
C ASP A 95 7.10 11.20 -5.80
N SER A 96 6.55 12.41 -5.86
CA SER A 96 6.60 13.38 -4.77
C SER A 96 5.40 13.17 -3.85
N MET A 97 5.58 13.35 -2.54
CA MET A 97 4.44 13.41 -1.61
C MET A 97 3.56 14.65 -1.79
N SER A 98 4.06 15.67 -2.51
CA SER A 98 3.28 16.88 -2.75
C SER A 98 2.15 16.60 -3.74
N GLY A 99 1.00 17.23 -3.50
CA GLY A 99 -0.19 17.06 -4.35
C GLY A 99 -1.33 16.35 -3.62
N THR A 100 -2.34 15.95 -4.39
CA THR A 100 -3.53 15.30 -3.82
C THR A 100 -3.41 13.78 -3.90
N TRP A 101 -3.53 13.15 -2.75
CA TRP A 101 -3.70 11.70 -2.61
C TRP A 101 -5.18 11.40 -2.39
N THR A 102 -5.75 10.51 -3.20
CA THR A 102 -7.16 10.17 -3.12
C THR A 102 -7.33 8.68 -2.81
N LEU A 103 -7.89 8.40 -1.62
CA LEU A 103 -8.38 7.08 -1.28
C LEU A 103 -9.86 6.98 -1.66
N ASN A 104 -10.19 6.04 -2.53
CA ASN A 104 -11.56 5.65 -2.81
C ASN A 104 -11.90 4.37 -2.06
N VAL A 105 -13.05 4.37 -1.40
CA VAL A 105 -13.59 3.21 -0.67
C VAL A 105 -14.92 2.85 -1.29
N SER A 106 -15.10 1.61 -1.71
CA SER A 106 -16.36 1.10 -2.21
C SER A 106 -16.77 -0.18 -1.50
N ASP A 107 -18.04 -0.26 -1.19
CA ASP A 107 -18.74 -1.46 -0.79
C ASP A 107 -19.49 -1.98 -2.04
N ASN A 108 -19.21 -3.24 -2.42
CA ASN A 108 -19.62 -3.78 -3.71
C ASN A 108 -20.80 -4.77 -3.62
N VAL A 109 -21.27 -5.05 -2.40
CA VAL A 109 -22.42 -5.93 -2.17
C VAL A 109 -23.30 -5.30 -1.08
N GLY A 110 -24.60 -5.28 -1.29
CA GLY A 110 -25.52 -4.73 -0.31
C GLY A 110 -25.77 -5.66 0.87
N SER A 111 -26.24 -5.09 1.98
CA SER A 111 -26.65 -5.68 3.26
C SER A 111 -25.66 -5.49 4.39
N ASP A 112 -24.38 -5.58 4.14
CA ASP A 112 -23.33 -5.31 5.12
C ASP A 112 -22.92 -3.83 5.06
N THR A 113 -22.38 -3.33 6.16
CA THR A 113 -21.99 -1.92 6.24
C THR A 113 -20.74 -1.75 7.09
N GLY A 114 -20.03 -0.65 6.85
CA GLY A 114 -18.82 -0.35 7.58
C GLY A 114 -18.49 1.14 7.63
N THR A 115 -17.38 1.42 8.27
CA THR A 115 -16.84 2.78 8.39
C THR A 115 -15.33 2.73 8.27
N LEU A 116 -14.78 3.51 7.36
CA LEU A 116 -13.36 3.80 7.36
C LEU A 116 -13.04 4.70 8.56
N THR A 117 -12.28 4.19 9.52
CA THR A 117 -11.97 4.92 10.76
C THR A 117 -10.63 5.62 10.69
N GLN A 118 -9.68 5.08 9.90
CA GLN A 118 -8.35 5.66 9.74
C GLN A 118 -7.71 5.16 8.46
N TRP A 119 -6.91 6.00 7.83
CA TRP A 119 -5.93 5.61 6.83
C TRP A 119 -4.70 6.52 6.90
N CYS A 120 -3.54 5.99 6.57
CA CYS A 120 -2.27 6.72 6.57
C CYS A 120 -1.42 6.28 5.40
N LEU A 121 -0.73 7.24 4.77
CA LEU A 121 0.40 6.97 3.89
C LEU A 121 1.66 6.86 4.75
N LEU A 122 2.47 5.86 4.50
CA LEU A 122 3.69 5.55 5.24
C LEU A 122 4.88 5.49 4.26
N PRO A 123 5.29 6.64 3.69
CA PRO A 123 6.38 6.66 2.73
C PRO A 123 7.73 6.51 3.43
N THR A 124 8.64 5.79 2.79
CA THR A 124 10.08 6.00 2.99
C THR A 124 10.61 6.88 1.87
N TYR A 125 11.68 7.61 2.12
CA TYR A 125 12.24 8.53 1.14
C TYR A 125 13.63 8.06 0.71
N ALA A 126 13.91 8.23 -0.59
CA ALA A 126 15.27 8.08 -1.07
C ALA A 126 16.16 9.10 -0.34
N ASP A 127 17.27 8.61 0.19
CA ASP A 127 18.26 9.48 0.79
C ASP A 127 18.78 10.44 -0.30
N PRO A 128 18.70 11.75 -0.11
CA PRO A 128 19.29 12.70 -1.03
C PRO A 128 20.82 12.71 -0.89
N THR A 129 21.47 11.59 -1.19
CA THR A 129 22.92 11.53 -1.26
C THR A 129 23.38 12.37 -2.45
N VAL A 130 23.47 13.67 -2.24
CA VAL A 130 23.95 14.61 -3.25
C VAL A 130 25.44 14.40 -3.50
N PHE A 131 26.16 13.83 -2.51
CA PHE A 131 27.58 13.57 -2.62
C PHE A 131 27.98 12.29 -1.87
N ILE A 132 28.58 11.34 -2.57
CA ILE A 132 29.22 10.15 -1.98
C ILE A 132 30.70 10.44 -1.67
N GLY A 133 31.16 11.67 -1.88
CA GLY A 133 32.54 12.10 -1.64
C GLY A 133 32.66 12.96 -0.41
N ASP A 134 33.61 12.62 0.44
CA ASP A 134 34.00 13.41 1.59
C ASP A 134 34.79 14.64 1.14
N PHE A 135 34.24 15.84 1.39
CA PHE A 135 34.94 17.10 1.11
C PHE A 135 36.14 17.35 2.05
N GLU A 136 36.23 16.59 3.15
CA GLU A 136 37.23 16.83 4.17
C GLU A 136 38.62 16.31 3.81
N THR A 137 38.74 15.42 2.84
CA THR A 137 40.03 14.88 2.41
C THR A 137 40.80 15.81 1.47
N GLY A 138 40.16 16.83 0.91
CA GLY A 138 40.78 17.72 -0.10
C GLY A 138 41.18 16.99 -1.39
N ASP A 139 40.72 15.76 -1.57
CA ASP A 139 40.99 14.91 -2.70
C ASP A 139 39.81 14.88 -3.68
N SER A 140 40.04 15.17 -4.92
CA SER A 140 39.05 15.15 -6.00
C SER A 140 39.02 13.83 -6.78
N SER A 141 39.71 12.79 -6.31
CA SER A 141 39.83 11.51 -7.00
C SER A 141 38.50 10.77 -7.20
N LEU A 142 37.48 11.08 -6.39
CA LEU A 142 36.12 10.53 -6.50
C LEU A 142 35.19 11.35 -7.42
N TRP A 143 35.71 12.45 -8.00
CA TRP A 143 34.91 13.29 -8.88
C TRP A 143 35.24 12.98 -10.35
N SER A 144 34.25 12.51 -11.09
CA SER A 144 34.35 12.42 -12.54
C SER A 144 33.91 13.76 -13.16
N ILE A 145 34.87 14.56 -13.62
CA ILE A 145 34.58 15.78 -14.38
C ILE A 145 34.48 15.37 -15.85
N THR A 146 33.29 15.38 -16.42
CA THR A 146 33.08 15.37 -17.85
C THR A 146 33.02 16.83 -18.30
N VAL A 147 34.09 17.34 -18.88
CA VAL A 147 34.10 18.65 -19.51
C VAL A 147 33.67 18.45 -20.95
N PRO A 148 32.73 19.24 -21.50
CA PRO A 148 32.30 19.15 -22.91
C PRO A 148 33.39 19.58 -23.90
#